data_4167a499cd442750082df204b4596eda
#
_entry.id   4167a499cd442750082df204b4596eda
#
_cell.length_a   1.000
_cell.length_b   1.000
_cell.length_c   1.000
_cell.angle_alpha   90.00
_cell.angle_beta   90.00
_cell.angle_gamma   90.00
#
_symmetry.space_group_name_H-M   'P 1'
#
loop_
_entity.id
_entity.type
_entity.pdbx_description
1 polymer ?
#
loop_
_entity_poly.entity_id
_entity_poly.type
_entity_poly.pdbx_seq_one_letter_code
_entity_poly.pdbx_strand_id
1 'polypeptide(L)'
;MKKIILFISLLTISCSESDKSCETFLECLDGTYWSSEDNLSAWRFFNDKNGVYMDVHINNGGCYLYEDNNMVGASFKFQTKENLSEDYAGSNWLYTIVNDSLIEKTMAAGGNTYYFIKRDKAHFNQILDLGSCN
;
A
#
# COMPACT_ATOMS: atom_id res chain seq x y z
N MET A 1 -15.58 37.04 -50.87
CA MET A 1 -15.32 35.64 -50.45
C MET A 1 -14.88 35.65 -48.99
N LYS A 2 -15.77 35.30 -48.04
CA LYS A 2 -15.48 35.26 -46.60
C LYS A 2 -14.99 33.84 -46.25
N LYS A 3 -13.73 33.73 -45.78
CA LYS A 3 -13.17 32.47 -45.27
C LYS A 3 -13.67 32.27 -43.85
N ILE A 4 -14.51 31.25 -43.64
CA ILE A 4 -14.93 30.80 -42.35
C ILE A 4 -13.83 29.86 -41.82
N ILE A 5 -13.12 30.28 -40.76
CA ILE A 5 -12.16 29.44 -40.05
C ILE A 5 -12.96 28.68 -38.99
N LEU A 6 -13.11 27.36 -39.23
CA LEU A 6 -13.77 26.45 -38.28
C LEU A 6 -12.74 26.09 -37.19
N PHE A 7 -12.91 26.64 -35.96
CA PHE A 7 -12.15 26.25 -34.80
C PHE A 7 -12.71 24.92 -34.29
N ILE A 8 -12.00 23.84 -34.57
CA ILE A 8 -12.27 22.55 -33.94
C ILE A 8 -11.58 22.59 -32.59
N SER A 9 -12.37 22.87 -31.53
CA SER A 9 -11.94 22.68 -30.15
C SER A 9 -11.82 21.17 -29.87
N LEU A 10 -10.60 20.65 -29.80
CA LEU A 10 -10.33 19.33 -29.23
C LEU A 10 -10.72 19.38 -27.76
N LEU A 11 -11.89 18.84 -27.44
CA LEU A 11 -12.21 18.45 -26.08
C LEU A 11 -11.34 17.23 -25.73
N THR A 12 -10.25 17.47 -25.05
CA THR A 12 -9.53 16.40 -24.35
C THR A 12 -10.46 15.91 -23.24
N ILE A 13 -11.14 14.80 -23.52
CA ILE A 13 -11.81 14.02 -22.47
C ILE A 13 -10.66 13.48 -21.61
N SER A 14 -10.36 14.19 -20.53
CA SER A 14 -9.60 13.63 -19.43
C SER A 14 -10.45 12.47 -18.89
N CYS A 15 -10.09 11.25 -19.26
CA CYS A 15 -10.59 10.08 -18.57
C CYS A 15 -10.08 10.21 -17.13
N SER A 16 -10.90 10.72 -16.23
CA SER A 16 -10.68 10.53 -14.81
C SER A 16 -10.69 9.01 -14.61
N GLU A 17 -9.56 8.47 -14.11
CA GLU A 17 -9.53 7.13 -13.56
C GLU A 17 -10.76 7.03 -12.65
N SER A 18 -11.63 6.08 -12.97
CA SER A 18 -12.84 5.85 -12.21
C SER A 18 -12.42 5.66 -10.75
N ASP A 19 -12.90 6.53 -9.87
CA ASP A 19 -12.83 6.34 -8.42
C ASP A 19 -13.46 4.97 -8.13
N LYS A 20 -12.62 3.95 -8.06
CA LYS A 20 -13.02 2.63 -7.61
C LYS A 20 -13.42 2.83 -6.16
N SER A 21 -14.71 2.85 -5.89
CA SER A 21 -15.21 2.96 -4.52
C SER A 21 -14.74 1.74 -3.75
N CYS A 22 -13.65 1.88 -3.01
CA CYS A 22 -13.18 0.85 -2.09
C CYS A 22 -14.02 0.92 -0.80
N GLU A 23 -14.27 -0.22 -0.18
CA GLU A 23 -15.06 -0.33 1.05
C GLU A 23 -14.19 -0.71 2.25
N THR A 24 -13.06 -1.37 2.01
CA THR A 24 -12.18 -1.84 3.07
C THR A 24 -10.76 -1.29 2.91
N PHE A 25 -10.00 -1.27 4.00
CA PHE A 25 -8.61 -0.78 4.03
C PHE A 25 -7.74 -1.42 2.94
N LEU A 26 -7.75 -2.75 2.84
CA LEU A 26 -6.94 -3.47 1.86
C LEU A 26 -7.39 -3.21 0.43
N GLU A 27 -8.70 -3.10 0.17
CA GLU A 27 -9.21 -2.74 -1.16
C GLU A 27 -8.80 -1.33 -1.58
N CYS A 28 -8.78 -0.37 -0.63
CA CYS A 28 -8.36 1.00 -0.90
C CYS A 28 -6.87 1.10 -1.24
N LEU A 29 -6.07 0.17 -0.75
CA LEU A 29 -4.63 0.14 -0.98
C LEU A 29 -4.19 -0.79 -2.11
N ASP A 30 -5.13 -1.51 -2.76
CA ASP A 30 -4.81 -2.42 -3.87
C ASP A 30 -3.99 -1.72 -4.97
N GLY A 31 -2.90 -2.37 -5.37
CA GLY A 31 -1.96 -1.84 -6.36
C GLY A 31 -1.01 -0.75 -5.85
N THR A 32 -0.99 -0.48 -4.55
CA THR A 32 -0.12 0.54 -3.94
C THR A 32 1.12 -0.04 -3.29
N TYR A 33 2.16 0.80 -3.18
CA TYR A 33 3.46 0.48 -2.60
C TYR A 33 3.79 1.48 -1.50
N TRP A 34 4.41 1.00 -0.43
CA TRP A 34 4.71 1.78 0.78
C TRP A 34 6.08 1.39 1.33
N SER A 35 6.71 2.27 2.09
CA SER A 35 7.89 1.93 2.87
C SER A 35 7.81 2.55 4.25
N SER A 36 8.49 1.94 5.24
CA SER A 36 8.77 2.61 6.49
C SER A 36 9.61 3.89 6.25
N GLU A 37 9.56 4.85 7.19
CA GLU A 37 10.32 6.11 7.07
C GLU A 37 11.83 5.87 6.92
N ASP A 38 12.36 4.85 7.60
CA ASP A 38 13.77 4.46 7.56
C ASP A 38 14.13 3.60 6.33
N ASN A 39 13.16 3.29 5.46
CA ASN A 39 13.29 2.40 4.31
C ASN A 39 13.77 0.98 4.65
N LEU A 40 13.61 0.53 5.90
CA LEU A 40 13.97 -0.82 6.31
C LEU A 40 12.89 -1.85 5.91
N SER A 41 11.67 -1.42 5.65
CA SER A 41 10.62 -2.30 5.13
C SER A 41 9.90 -1.67 3.94
N ALA A 42 9.53 -2.51 2.98
CA ALA A 42 8.72 -2.13 1.84
C ALA A 42 7.48 -3.02 1.77
N TRP A 43 6.34 -2.43 1.54
CA TRP A 43 5.05 -3.08 1.56
C TRP A 43 4.37 -2.91 0.21
N ARG A 44 3.69 -3.97 -0.21
CA ARG A 44 2.85 -3.96 -1.39
C ARG A 44 1.47 -4.48 -1.03
N PHE A 45 0.45 -3.73 -1.37
CA PHE A 45 -0.93 -4.19 -1.31
C PHE A 45 -1.38 -4.62 -2.69
N PHE A 46 -2.00 -5.79 -2.81
CA PHE A 46 -2.43 -6.33 -4.09
C PHE A 46 -3.62 -7.26 -3.93
N ASN A 47 -4.42 -7.36 -4.99
CA ASN A 47 -5.55 -8.26 -5.09
C ASN A 47 -5.22 -9.39 -6.07
N ASP A 48 -5.45 -10.61 -5.64
CA ASP A 48 -5.38 -11.80 -6.49
C ASP A 48 -6.68 -12.62 -6.36
N LYS A 49 -6.69 -13.81 -6.94
CA LYS A 49 -7.86 -14.73 -6.91
C LYS A 49 -8.29 -15.15 -5.49
N ASN A 50 -7.46 -14.97 -4.48
CA ASN A 50 -7.73 -15.35 -3.10
C ASN A 50 -8.12 -14.13 -2.24
N GLY A 51 -8.03 -12.91 -2.75
CA GLY A 51 -8.39 -11.68 -2.06
C GLY A 51 -7.32 -10.59 -2.12
N VAL A 52 -7.41 -9.63 -1.22
CA VAL A 52 -6.44 -8.54 -1.09
C VAL A 52 -5.43 -8.88 -0.01
N TYR A 53 -4.16 -8.74 -0.32
CA TYR A 53 -3.04 -9.13 0.52
C TYR A 53 -2.04 -8.01 0.71
N MET A 54 -1.24 -8.14 1.77
CA MET A 54 -0.09 -7.31 2.06
C MET A 54 1.18 -8.16 2.04
N ASP A 55 2.10 -7.85 1.13
CA ASP A 55 3.46 -8.36 1.13
C ASP A 55 4.37 -7.42 1.90
N VAL A 56 5.23 -7.96 2.75
CA VAL A 56 6.25 -7.20 3.47
C VAL A 56 7.63 -7.72 3.13
N HIS A 57 8.51 -6.83 2.70
CA HIS A 57 9.92 -7.13 2.42
C HIS A 57 10.80 -6.28 3.34
N ILE A 58 11.55 -6.94 4.20
CA ILE A 58 12.39 -6.30 5.21
C ILE A 58 13.83 -6.31 4.73
N ASN A 59 14.45 -5.12 4.57
CA ASN A 59 15.85 -5.00 4.25
C ASN A 59 16.70 -5.48 5.44
N ASN A 60 17.50 -6.52 5.24
CA ASN A 60 18.37 -7.10 6.23
C ASN A 60 19.85 -6.98 5.81
N GLY A 61 20.31 -5.73 5.56
CA GLY A 61 21.73 -5.42 5.35
C GLY A 61 22.37 -6.01 4.10
N GLY A 62 21.63 -6.11 2.99
CA GLY A 62 22.14 -6.58 1.70
C GLY A 62 21.31 -7.70 1.06
N CYS A 63 20.32 -8.18 1.76
CA CYS A 63 19.27 -9.05 1.26
C CYS A 63 17.93 -8.65 1.89
N TYR A 64 16.80 -9.19 1.43
CA TYR A 64 15.53 -8.97 2.07
C TYR A 64 14.97 -10.24 2.70
N LEU A 65 14.28 -10.10 3.83
CA LEU A 65 13.39 -11.11 4.39
C LEU A 65 11.98 -10.84 3.86
N TYR A 66 11.32 -11.89 3.40
CA TYR A 66 9.95 -11.83 2.93
C TYR A 66 9.00 -12.32 4.01
N GLU A 67 8.00 -11.52 4.32
CA GLU A 67 6.91 -11.91 5.22
C GLU A 67 5.58 -11.80 4.46
N ASP A 68 4.92 -12.93 4.25
CA ASP A 68 3.55 -12.98 3.79
C ASP A 68 2.63 -13.05 5.00
N ASN A 69 1.83 -12.02 5.23
CA ASN A 69 0.92 -11.98 6.38
C ASN A 69 -0.08 -13.15 6.42
N ASN A 70 -0.37 -13.80 5.30
CA ASN A 70 -1.17 -15.01 5.28
C ASN A 70 -0.40 -16.26 5.76
N MET A 71 0.93 -16.28 5.64
CA MET A 71 1.78 -17.42 5.98
C MET A 71 2.28 -17.41 7.42
N VAL A 72 2.37 -16.24 8.06
CA VAL A 72 2.98 -16.07 9.41
C VAL A 72 1.95 -15.99 10.54
N GLY A 73 0.70 -16.37 10.29
CA GLY A 73 -0.33 -16.40 11.33
C GLY A 73 -0.89 -15.04 11.72
N ALA A 74 -0.72 -14.04 10.86
CA ALA A 74 -1.44 -12.79 10.98
C ALA A 74 -2.93 -13.02 10.74
N SER A 75 -3.78 -12.46 11.57
CA SER A 75 -5.22 -12.50 11.37
C SER A 75 -5.80 -11.10 11.44
N PHE A 76 -6.51 -10.72 10.38
CA PHE A 76 -7.25 -9.45 10.37
C PHE A 76 -8.52 -9.59 11.21
N LYS A 77 -8.65 -8.77 12.26
CA LYS A 77 -9.79 -8.78 13.18
C LYS A 77 -10.96 -7.98 12.65
N PHE A 78 -10.67 -6.80 12.14
CA PHE A 78 -11.66 -5.95 11.46
C PHE A 78 -10.96 -5.02 10.49
N GLN A 79 -11.72 -4.52 9.51
CA GLN A 79 -11.30 -3.42 8.66
C GLN A 79 -12.48 -2.52 8.30
N THR A 80 -12.18 -1.24 8.20
CA THR A 80 -13.04 -0.21 7.59
C THR A 80 -12.32 0.34 6.37
N LYS A 81 -12.82 1.43 5.79
CA LYS A 81 -12.14 2.12 4.70
C LYS A 81 -10.78 2.70 5.13
N GLU A 82 -10.69 3.25 6.34
CA GLU A 82 -9.49 3.94 6.83
C GLU A 82 -8.67 3.11 7.82
N ASN A 83 -9.23 2.04 8.40
CA ASN A 83 -8.58 1.32 9.51
C ASN A 83 -8.53 -0.19 9.26
N LEU A 84 -7.42 -0.80 9.67
CA LEU A 84 -7.22 -2.24 9.71
C LEU A 84 -6.69 -2.64 11.09
N SER A 85 -7.31 -3.63 11.73
CA SER A 85 -6.79 -4.27 12.93
C SER A 85 -6.25 -5.65 12.61
N GLU A 86 -5.01 -5.91 13.02
CA GLU A 86 -4.27 -7.14 12.77
C GLU A 86 -3.75 -7.72 14.08
N ASP A 87 -3.97 -9.03 14.30
CA ASP A 87 -3.22 -9.79 15.30
C ASP A 87 -2.03 -10.46 14.62
N TYR A 88 -0.83 -10.11 15.06
CA TYR A 88 0.40 -10.70 14.59
C TYR A 88 1.35 -11.00 15.76
N ALA A 89 1.84 -12.23 15.83
CA ALA A 89 2.77 -12.70 16.88
C ALA A 89 2.33 -12.38 18.31
N GLY A 90 1.02 -12.46 18.59
CA GLY A 90 0.44 -12.17 19.90
C GLY A 90 0.28 -10.69 20.23
N SER A 91 0.54 -9.81 19.27
CA SER A 91 0.33 -8.37 19.39
C SER A 91 -0.81 -7.93 18.47
N ASN A 92 -1.65 -7.04 18.99
CA ASN A 92 -2.70 -6.41 18.17
C ASN A 92 -2.18 -5.08 17.63
N TRP A 93 -2.21 -4.93 16.29
CA TRP A 93 -1.78 -3.75 15.57
C TRP A 93 -2.96 -3.05 14.92
N LEU A 94 -2.95 -1.74 14.98
CA LEU A 94 -3.91 -0.88 14.28
C LEU A 94 -3.19 -0.08 13.20
N TYR A 95 -3.68 -0.18 11.97
CA TYR A 95 -3.24 0.62 10.84
C TYR A 95 -4.32 1.65 10.54
N THR A 96 -3.92 2.87 10.28
CA THR A 96 -4.82 3.97 9.93
C THR A 96 -4.30 4.71 8.70
N ILE A 97 -5.11 4.83 7.65
CA ILE A 97 -4.82 5.73 6.53
C ILE A 97 -5.02 7.17 7.03
N VAL A 98 -3.93 7.90 7.22
CA VAL A 98 -3.95 9.30 7.65
C VAL A 98 -4.29 10.22 6.47
N ASN A 99 -3.73 9.92 5.30
CA ASN A 99 -3.98 10.59 4.03
C ASN A 99 -3.47 9.74 2.86
N ASP A 100 -3.57 10.24 1.63
CA ASP A 100 -3.19 9.52 0.40
C ASP A 100 -1.73 9.07 0.33
N SER A 101 -0.88 9.54 1.23
CA SER A 101 0.58 9.28 1.23
C SER A 101 1.12 8.77 2.57
N LEU A 102 0.29 8.61 3.60
CA LEU A 102 0.72 8.26 4.93
C LEU A 102 -0.21 7.24 5.58
N ILE A 103 0.36 6.13 6.04
CA ILE A 103 -0.28 5.16 6.94
C ILE A 103 0.46 5.20 8.27
N GLU A 104 -0.32 5.23 9.36
CA GLU A 104 0.15 5.07 10.73
C GLU A 104 -0.09 3.62 11.19
N LYS A 105 0.88 3.02 11.87
CA LYS A 105 0.76 1.71 12.52
C LYS A 105 1.09 1.86 14.00
N THR A 106 0.13 1.49 14.85
CA THR A 106 0.28 1.55 16.31
C THR A 106 -0.04 0.20 16.94
N MET A 107 0.55 -0.09 18.08
CA MET A 107 0.15 -1.24 18.90
C MET A 107 -1.08 -0.86 19.73
N ALA A 108 -2.15 -1.66 19.70
CA ALA A 108 -3.41 -1.36 20.39
C ALA A 108 -3.24 -1.26 21.92
N ALA A 109 -2.27 -1.94 22.51
CA ALA A 109 -1.93 -1.85 23.93
C ALA A 109 -1.10 -0.60 24.31
N GLY A 110 -0.82 0.29 23.36
CA GLY A 110 0.10 1.39 23.50
C GLY A 110 1.53 0.99 23.16
N GLY A 111 2.37 1.94 22.76
CA GLY A 111 3.75 1.69 22.37
C GLY A 111 4.21 2.63 21.26
N ASN A 112 5.19 2.19 20.49
CA ASN A 112 5.73 2.98 19.40
C ASN A 112 4.73 3.09 18.24
N THR A 113 4.70 4.25 17.63
CA THR A 113 4.01 4.50 16.37
C THR A 113 5.02 4.41 15.23
N TYR A 114 4.63 3.73 14.18
CA TYR A 114 5.41 3.59 12.95
C TYR A 114 4.64 4.26 11.82
N TYR A 115 5.36 4.85 10.89
CA TYR A 115 4.78 5.52 9.74
C TYR A 115 5.24 4.86 8.45
N PHE A 116 4.30 4.70 7.52
CA PHE A 116 4.57 4.18 6.18
C PHE A 116 4.20 5.24 5.16
N ILE A 117 5.14 5.50 4.28
CA ILE A 117 5.07 6.52 3.26
C ILE A 117 4.79 5.85 1.92
N LYS A 118 3.83 6.38 1.18
CA LYS A 118 3.51 5.90 -0.17
C LYS A 118 4.69 6.08 -1.09
N ARG A 119 4.97 5.05 -1.87
CA ARG A 119 6.08 5.00 -2.82
C ARG A 119 5.58 4.58 -4.20
N ASP A 120 6.42 4.73 -5.21
CA ASP A 120 6.23 4.12 -6.50
C ASP A 120 6.75 2.66 -6.53
N LYS A 121 6.42 1.95 -7.60
CA LYS A 121 6.89 0.58 -7.80
C LYS A 121 8.42 0.50 -7.92
N ALA A 122 9.07 1.53 -8.45
CA ALA A 122 10.52 1.53 -8.62
C ALA A 122 11.23 1.52 -7.27
N HIS A 123 10.73 2.27 -6.28
CA HIS A 123 11.26 2.26 -4.92
C HIS A 123 11.08 0.89 -4.25
N PHE A 124 9.91 0.25 -4.41
CA PHE A 124 9.66 -1.09 -3.89
C PHE A 124 10.64 -2.11 -4.50
N ASN A 125 10.89 -2.05 -5.81
CA ASN A 125 11.80 -2.93 -6.50
C ASN A 125 13.26 -2.80 -6.01
N GLN A 126 13.70 -1.65 -5.49
CA GLN A 126 15.04 -1.49 -4.93
C GLN A 126 15.31 -2.46 -3.77
N ILE A 127 14.29 -2.79 -2.98
CA ILE A 127 14.45 -3.82 -1.93
C ILE A 127 14.48 -5.22 -2.56
N LEU A 128 13.65 -5.49 -3.57
CA LEU A 128 13.65 -6.78 -4.26
C LEU A 128 14.98 -7.05 -4.98
N ASP A 129 15.65 -6.03 -5.49
CA ASP A 129 16.95 -6.12 -6.17
C ASP A 129 18.09 -6.54 -5.22
N LEU A 130 17.90 -6.44 -3.90
CA LEU A 130 18.84 -7.01 -2.92
C LEU A 130 18.89 -8.54 -2.97
N GLY A 131 17.86 -9.19 -3.49
CA GLY A 131 17.69 -10.63 -3.42
C GLY A 131 17.22 -11.12 -2.04
N SER A 132 16.58 -12.29 -2.03
CA SER A 132 16.10 -12.91 -0.78
C SER A 132 17.26 -13.41 0.08
N CYS A 133 17.17 -13.21 1.39
CA CYS A 133 18.06 -13.88 2.35
C CYS A 133 17.75 -15.39 2.36
N ASN A 134 18.77 -16.21 2.26
CA ASN A 134 18.66 -17.67 2.34
C ASN A 134 18.54 -18.13 3.79
#